data_fcbacc3b45843e8a386259b1841d9bb4
#
_entry.id   fcbacc3b45843e8a386259b1841d9bb4
#
_cell.length_a   1.000
_cell.length_b   1.000
_cell.length_c   1.000
_cell.angle_alpha   90.00
_cell.angle_beta   90.00
_cell.angle_gamma   90.00
#
_symmetry.space_group_name_H-M   'P 1'
#
loop_
_entity.id
_entity.type
_entity.pdbx_description
1 polymer ?
#
loop_
_entity_poly.entity_id
_entity_poly.type
_entity_poly.pdbx_seq_one_letter_code
_entity_poly.pdbx_strand_id
1 'polypeptide(L)'
;MNDIWQAEVLPQLEVLRLEAGRPLVVTDADEVLFAFMAGFEAYLQSQGLYFDWTSFALTGNIRERGSGTPVEGSRVQALLLSFFADHTEALAPVPGAAEALAQLAGRSQIVVLSNLPVAHREARRRALVAQRM
;
A
#
# COMPACT_ATOMS: atom_id res chain seq x y z
N MET A 1 6.53 24.09 -5.62
CA MET A 1 6.08 22.71 -5.88
C MET A 1 7.29 21.80 -5.91
N ASN A 2 7.21 20.67 -5.26
CA ASN A 2 8.35 19.78 -5.07
C ASN A 2 8.69 19.06 -6.38
N ASP A 3 9.97 18.88 -6.71
CA ASP A 3 10.46 18.21 -7.93
C ASP A 3 9.93 16.78 -8.07
N ILE A 4 9.59 16.11 -6.95
CA ILE A 4 8.96 14.79 -6.93
C ILE A 4 7.63 14.79 -7.70
N TRP A 5 6.83 15.83 -7.60
CA TRP A 5 5.58 15.97 -8.33
C TRP A 5 5.78 15.90 -9.84
N GLN A 6 6.78 16.65 -10.34
CA GLN A 6 7.06 16.69 -11.76
C GLN A 6 7.71 15.38 -12.25
N ALA A 7 8.62 14.82 -11.46
CA ALA A 7 9.37 13.64 -11.87
C ALA A 7 8.56 12.32 -11.75
N GLU A 8 7.74 12.19 -10.74
CA GLU A 8 7.09 10.90 -10.41
C GLU A 8 5.58 10.89 -10.64
N VAL A 9 4.89 11.98 -10.37
CA VAL A 9 3.42 12.02 -10.39
C VAL A 9 2.86 12.44 -11.75
N LEU A 10 3.36 13.52 -12.34
CA LEU A 10 2.84 14.02 -13.61
C LEU A 10 2.87 12.99 -14.74
N PRO A 11 3.95 12.21 -14.95
CA PRO A 11 3.96 11.19 -15.99
C PRO A 11 2.88 10.12 -15.81
N GLN A 12 2.52 9.81 -14.57
CA GLN A 12 1.44 8.87 -14.27
C GLN A 12 0.06 9.45 -14.62
N LEU A 13 -0.16 10.74 -14.33
CA LEU A 13 -1.40 11.41 -14.68
C LEU A 13 -1.59 11.56 -16.19
N GLU A 14 -0.52 11.83 -16.92
CA GLU A 14 -0.55 12.01 -18.38
C GLU A 14 -0.98 10.74 -19.13
N VAL A 15 -0.71 9.55 -18.58
CA VAL A 15 -1.11 8.29 -19.20
C VAL A 15 -2.50 7.81 -18.80
N LEU A 16 -3.16 8.47 -17.85
CA LEU A 16 -4.55 8.15 -17.51
C LEU A 16 -5.49 8.50 -18.66
N ARG A 17 -6.41 7.60 -18.94
CA ARG A 17 -7.44 7.77 -19.95
C ARG A 17 -8.80 7.69 -19.28
N LEU A 18 -9.31 8.86 -18.86
CA LEU A 18 -10.61 8.97 -18.18
C LEU A 18 -11.67 9.40 -19.18
N GLU A 19 -12.85 8.79 -19.10
CA GLU A 19 -14.00 9.12 -19.91
C GLU A 19 -14.81 10.25 -19.28
N ALA A 20 -15.02 11.34 -20.03
CA ALA A 20 -15.87 12.43 -19.58
C ALA A 20 -17.32 11.95 -19.39
N GLY A 21 -17.95 12.40 -18.32
CA GLY A 21 -19.36 12.07 -18.03
C GLY A 21 -19.57 10.70 -17.38
N ARG A 22 -18.53 9.89 -17.21
CA ARG A 22 -18.60 8.64 -16.49
C ARG A 22 -18.08 8.81 -15.06
N PRO A 23 -18.79 8.34 -14.01
CA PRO A 23 -18.34 8.48 -12.65
C PRO A 23 -16.93 7.92 -12.43
N LEU A 24 -16.13 8.57 -11.60
CA LEU A 24 -14.78 8.16 -11.22
C LEU A 24 -14.74 7.76 -9.75
N VAL A 25 -14.26 6.56 -9.48
CA VAL A 25 -13.92 6.09 -8.14
C VAL A 25 -12.41 6.08 -8.01
N VAL A 26 -11.90 6.82 -7.03
CA VAL A 26 -10.48 6.79 -6.64
C VAL A 26 -10.40 6.01 -5.34
N THR A 27 -9.64 4.93 -5.32
CA THR A 27 -9.49 4.07 -4.15
C THR A 27 -8.03 3.99 -3.72
N ASP A 28 -7.80 3.91 -2.41
CA ASP A 28 -6.51 3.55 -1.85
C ASP A 28 -6.26 2.04 -2.05
N ALA A 29 -5.03 1.59 -1.86
CA ALA A 29 -4.66 0.19 -1.95
C ALA A 29 -4.43 -0.44 -0.57
N ASP A 30 -3.56 0.14 0.25
CA ASP A 30 -3.20 -0.44 1.55
C ASP A 30 -4.33 -0.26 2.55
N GLU A 31 -4.69 -1.33 3.25
CA GLU A 31 -5.83 -1.43 4.19
C GLU A 31 -7.21 -1.21 3.54
N VAL A 32 -7.26 -1.10 2.22
CA VAL A 32 -8.53 -1.01 1.47
C VAL A 32 -8.69 -2.19 0.52
N LEU A 33 -7.71 -2.42 -0.34
CA LEU A 33 -7.69 -3.54 -1.28
C LEU A 33 -6.80 -4.69 -0.80
N PHE A 34 -5.73 -4.38 -0.09
CA PHE A 34 -4.78 -5.33 0.45
C PHE A 34 -4.64 -5.15 1.97
N ALA A 35 -4.52 -6.27 2.68
CA ALA A 35 -4.30 -6.32 4.12
C ALA A 35 -2.83 -6.00 4.45
N PHE A 36 -2.46 -4.72 4.33
CA PHE A 36 -1.09 -4.25 4.53
C PHE A 36 -0.61 -4.53 5.96
N MET A 37 -1.36 -4.08 6.96
CA MET A 37 -0.92 -4.19 8.35
C MET A 37 -0.78 -5.65 8.80
N ALA A 38 -1.67 -6.54 8.39
CA ALA A 38 -1.54 -7.97 8.70
C ALA A 38 -0.24 -8.55 8.12
N GLY A 39 0.10 -8.22 6.88
CA GLY A 39 1.36 -8.63 6.25
C GLY A 39 2.57 -7.99 6.93
N PHE A 40 2.49 -6.69 7.25
CA PHE A 40 3.58 -5.97 7.89
C PHE A 40 3.84 -6.47 9.32
N GLU A 41 2.81 -6.75 10.11
CA GLU A 41 2.96 -7.35 11.43
C GLU A 41 3.63 -8.73 11.37
N ALA A 42 3.24 -9.58 10.41
CA ALA A 42 3.89 -10.87 10.22
C ALA A 42 5.38 -10.72 9.87
N TYR A 43 5.70 -9.74 9.01
CA TYR A 43 7.08 -9.40 8.69
C TYR A 43 7.85 -8.91 9.92
N LEU A 44 7.28 -7.99 10.71
CA LEU A 44 7.90 -7.51 11.95
C LEU A 44 8.18 -8.65 12.91
N GLN A 45 7.24 -9.59 13.07
CA GLN A 45 7.43 -10.77 13.91
C GLN A 45 8.62 -11.62 13.45
N SER A 46 8.83 -11.76 12.15
CA SER A 46 9.98 -12.47 11.58
C SER A 46 11.31 -11.77 11.91
N GLN A 47 11.27 -10.48 12.21
CA GLN A 47 12.43 -9.66 12.58
C GLN A 47 12.63 -9.52 14.10
N GLY A 48 11.85 -10.23 14.91
CA GLY A 48 11.89 -10.10 16.37
C GLY A 48 11.25 -8.83 16.89
N LEU A 49 10.35 -8.23 16.11
CA LEU A 49 9.67 -6.98 16.42
C LEU A 49 8.16 -7.20 16.51
N TYR A 50 7.45 -6.21 17.05
CA TYR A 50 5.98 -6.20 17.05
C TYR A 50 5.47 -4.77 16.89
N PHE A 51 4.21 -4.64 16.47
CA PHE A 51 3.52 -3.36 16.38
C PHE A 51 2.61 -3.18 17.60
N ASP A 52 2.81 -2.07 18.31
CA ASP A 52 1.98 -1.68 19.46
C ASP A 52 0.86 -0.77 18.97
N TRP A 53 -0.37 -1.27 19.00
CA TRP A 53 -1.56 -0.62 18.47
C TRP A 53 -2.09 0.52 19.36
N THR A 54 -1.20 1.39 19.87
CA THR A 54 -1.62 2.57 20.62
C THR A 54 -2.04 3.73 19.72
N SER A 55 -1.57 3.75 18.48
CA SER A 55 -1.95 4.69 17.43
C SER A 55 -1.62 4.10 16.06
N PHE A 56 -1.97 4.82 14.98
CA PHE A 56 -1.60 4.42 13.62
C PHE A 56 -0.20 4.87 13.18
N ALA A 57 0.54 5.57 14.04
CA ALA A 57 1.90 5.98 13.73
C ALA A 57 2.82 4.75 13.71
N LEU A 58 3.66 4.63 12.69
CA LEU A 58 4.66 3.56 12.63
C LEU A 58 5.81 3.84 13.58
N THR A 59 6.35 5.06 13.54
CA THR A 59 7.42 5.50 14.45
C THR A 59 6.90 5.57 15.88
N GLY A 60 7.61 4.92 16.79
CA GLY A 60 7.24 4.81 18.21
C GLY A 60 6.39 3.60 18.55
N ASN A 61 5.70 2.99 17.58
CA ASN A 61 4.83 1.84 17.80
C ASN A 61 5.45 0.51 17.35
N ILE A 62 6.54 0.54 16.60
CA ILE A 62 7.32 -0.67 16.30
C ILE A 62 8.33 -0.85 17.43
N ARG A 63 8.25 -1.99 18.11
CA ARG A 63 9.00 -2.25 19.33
C ARG A 63 9.72 -3.59 19.27
N GLU A 64 10.82 -3.69 19.98
CA GLU A 64 11.56 -4.95 20.13
C GLU A 64 10.78 -5.91 21.04
N ARG A 65 10.71 -7.17 20.61
CA ARG A 65 10.17 -8.25 21.41
C ARG A 65 11.09 -8.50 22.61
N GLY A 66 10.54 -8.63 23.79
CA GLY A 66 11.30 -8.86 25.01
C GLY A 66 11.57 -7.58 25.80
N SER A 67 12.18 -6.55 25.22
CA SER A 67 12.44 -5.28 25.91
C SER A 67 11.29 -4.28 25.84
N GLY A 68 10.48 -4.34 24.77
CA GLY A 68 9.47 -3.35 24.49
C GLY A 68 10.05 -2.00 24.05
N THR A 69 11.35 -1.93 23.75
CA THR A 69 12.02 -0.70 23.35
C THR A 69 11.56 -0.29 21.95
N PRO A 70 11.12 0.99 21.76
CA PRO A 70 10.78 1.49 20.44
C PRO A 70 11.98 1.48 19.49
N VAL A 71 11.73 1.11 18.25
CA VAL A 71 12.71 1.13 17.16
C VAL A 71 12.90 2.56 16.66
N GLU A 72 14.13 2.95 16.38
CA GLU A 72 14.42 4.28 15.82
C GLU A 72 13.76 4.51 14.46
N GLY A 73 13.39 5.76 14.19
CA GLY A 73 12.68 6.13 12.96
C GLY A 73 13.41 5.76 11.67
N SER A 74 14.75 5.85 11.65
CA SER A 74 15.55 5.42 10.50
C SER A 74 15.43 3.92 10.24
N ARG A 75 15.39 3.10 11.28
CA ARG A 75 15.18 1.65 11.17
C ARG A 75 13.73 1.33 10.76
N VAL A 76 12.76 2.08 11.26
CA VAL A 76 11.35 1.93 10.84
C VAL A 76 11.22 2.13 9.34
N GLN A 77 11.85 3.18 8.81
CA GLN A 77 11.83 3.44 7.38
C GLN A 77 12.52 2.33 6.58
N ALA A 78 13.66 1.84 7.05
CA ALA A 78 14.36 0.73 6.40
C ALA A 78 13.53 -0.56 6.37
N LEU A 79 12.85 -0.88 7.48
CA LEU A 79 11.92 -2.01 7.58
C LEU A 79 10.77 -1.88 6.58
N LEU A 80 10.19 -0.70 6.49
CA LEU A 80 9.08 -0.43 5.58
C LEU A 80 9.51 -0.59 4.11
N LEU A 81 10.67 -0.04 3.75
CA LEU A 81 11.20 -0.17 2.39
C LEU A 81 11.52 -1.63 2.04
N SER A 82 12.11 -2.39 2.95
CA SER A 82 12.38 -3.81 2.75
C SER A 82 11.08 -4.60 2.61
N PHE A 83 10.08 -4.28 3.41
CA PHE A 83 8.77 -4.90 3.32
C PHE A 83 8.12 -4.64 1.94
N PHE A 84 8.14 -3.42 1.46
CA PHE A 84 7.62 -3.11 0.13
C PHE A 84 8.36 -3.87 -0.97
N ALA A 85 9.69 -3.95 -0.88
CA ALA A 85 10.49 -4.67 -1.88
C ALA A 85 10.12 -6.16 -1.95
N ASP A 86 9.95 -6.80 -0.81
CA ASP A 86 9.86 -8.26 -0.72
C ASP A 86 8.42 -8.79 -0.64
N HIS A 87 7.45 -7.98 -0.21
CA HIS A 87 6.12 -8.45 0.15
C HIS A 87 4.96 -7.77 -0.59
N THR A 88 5.19 -6.68 -1.34
CA THR A 88 4.11 -5.95 -2.01
C THR A 88 3.27 -6.85 -2.92
N GLU A 89 3.92 -7.71 -3.70
CA GLU A 89 3.24 -8.58 -4.67
C GLU A 89 2.44 -9.70 -3.99
N ALA A 90 2.84 -10.13 -2.80
CA ALA A 90 2.26 -11.27 -2.09
C ALA A 90 1.26 -10.88 -1.00
N LEU A 91 0.91 -9.61 -0.86
CA LEU A 91 -0.08 -9.18 0.14
C LEU A 91 -1.44 -9.85 -0.10
N ALA A 92 -2.05 -10.29 0.98
CA ALA A 92 -3.40 -10.85 0.92
C ALA A 92 -4.42 -9.75 0.58
N PRO A 93 -5.41 -10.03 -0.27
CA PRO A 93 -6.48 -9.08 -0.54
C PRO A 93 -7.40 -8.93 0.67
N VAL A 94 -7.96 -7.75 0.83
CA VAL A 94 -9.06 -7.54 1.77
C VAL A 94 -10.28 -8.33 1.27
N PRO A 95 -10.93 -9.15 2.13
CA PRO A 95 -12.10 -9.91 1.71
C PRO A 95 -13.19 -9.01 1.13
N GLY A 96 -13.71 -9.36 -0.04
CA GLY A 96 -14.75 -8.61 -0.74
C GLY A 96 -14.25 -7.47 -1.62
N ALA A 97 -12.96 -7.14 -1.59
CA ALA A 97 -12.43 -6.02 -2.37
C ALA A 97 -12.57 -6.24 -3.88
N ALA A 98 -12.18 -7.41 -4.38
CA ALA A 98 -12.27 -7.72 -5.80
C ALA A 98 -13.72 -7.70 -6.30
N GLU A 99 -14.64 -8.27 -5.54
CA GLU A 99 -16.08 -8.29 -5.86
C GLU A 99 -16.67 -6.87 -5.88
N ALA A 100 -16.31 -6.05 -4.90
CA ALA A 100 -16.77 -4.66 -4.85
C ALA A 100 -16.26 -3.86 -6.03
N LEU A 101 -15.00 -3.99 -6.40
CA LEU A 101 -14.44 -3.32 -7.58
C LEU A 101 -15.09 -3.80 -8.87
N ALA A 102 -15.37 -5.11 -9.01
CA ALA A 102 -16.05 -5.64 -10.17
C ALA A 102 -17.45 -5.06 -10.33
N GLN A 103 -18.19 -4.89 -9.24
CA GLN A 103 -19.52 -4.23 -9.27
C GLN A 103 -19.43 -2.75 -9.64
N LEU A 104 -18.47 -2.02 -9.08
CA LEU A 104 -18.26 -0.60 -9.37
C LEU A 104 -17.80 -0.37 -10.81
N ALA A 105 -16.96 -1.25 -11.35
CA ALA A 105 -16.43 -1.14 -12.72
C ALA A 105 -17.53 -1.18 -13.79
N GLY A 106 -18.67 -1.78 -13.49
CA GLY A 106 -19.82 -1.82 -14.40
C GLY A 106 -20.46 -0.43 -14.65
N ARG A 107 -20.26 0.51 -13.74
CA ARG A 107 -20.90 1.85 -13.80
C ARG A 107 -19.97 3.01 -13.54
N SER A 108 -18.69 2.76 -13.31
CA SER A 108 -17.70 3.79 -13.01
C SER A 108 -16.33 3.42 -13.56
N GLN A 109 -15.47 4.42 -13.65
CA GLN A 109 -14.04 4.25 -13.89
C GLN A 109 -13.37 4.12 -12.53
N ILE A 110 -12.34 3.28 -12.42
CA ILE A 110 -11.63 3.07 -11.16
C ILE A 110 -10.16 3.42 -11.34
N VAL A 111 -9.65 4.24 -10.44
CA VAL A 111 -8.22 4.56 -10.33
C VAL A 111 -7.76 4.17 -8.94
N VAL A 112 -6.67 3.43 -8.87
CA VAL A 112 -6.00 3.11 -7.61
C VAL A 112 -4.93 4.15 -7.36
N LEU A 113 -5.04 4.87 -6.24
CA LEU A 113 -4.08 5.87 -5.79
C LEU A 113 -3.40 5.37 -4.52
N SER A 114 -2.08 5.22 -4.56
CA SER A 114 -1.31 4.64 -3.45
C SER A 114 -0.05 5.46 -3.18
N ASN A 115 0.34 5.56 -1.91
CA ASN A 115 1.61 6.18 -1.47
C ASN A 115 2.81 5.24 -1.60
N LEU A 116 2.65 4.13 -2.28
CA LEU A 116 3.71 3.17 -2.53
C LEU A 116 4.89 3.84 -3.28
N PRO A 117 6.16 3.61 -2.87
CA PRO A 117 7.29 4.10 -3.65
C PRO A 117 7.23 3.61 -5.10
N VAL A 118 7.59 4.50 -6.04
CA VAL A 118 7.51 4.24 -7.49
C VAL A 118 8.25 2.96 -7.89
N ALA A 119 9.37 2.66 -7.24
CA ALA A 119 10.14 1.44 -7.49
C ALA A 119 9.33 0.14 -7.34
N HIS A 120 8.24 0.15 -6.57
CA HIS A 120 7.40 -1.02 -6.30
C HIS A 120 6.04 -0.98 -7.01
N ARG A 121 5.84 0.00 -7.90
CA ARG A 121 4.59 0.18 -8.64
C ARG A 121 4.20 -1.05 -9.46
N GLU A 122 5.15 -1.63 -10.15
CA GLU A 122 4.89 -2.81 -11.00
C GLU A 122 4.55 -4.05 -10.16
N ALA A 123 5.18 -4.22 -8.98
CA ALA A 123 4.81 -5.27 -8.05
C ALA A 123 3.35 -5.12 -7.57
N ARG A 124 2.92 -3.89 -7.27
CA ARG A 124 1.55 -3.59 -6.90
C ARG A 124 0.58 -3.86 -8.05
N ARG A 125 0.96 -3.49 -9.27
CA ARG A 125 0.15 -3.76 -10.46
C ARG A 125 -0.04 -5.25 -10.68
N ARG A 126 1.02 -6.05 -10.54
CA ARG A 126 0.92 -7.51 -10.61
C ARG A 126 0.03 -8.09 -9.52
N ALA A 127 0.11 -7.56 -8.30
CA ALA A 127 -0.76 -7.97 -7.21
C ALA A 127 -2.24 -7.71 -7.52
N LEU A 128 -2.57 -6.54 -8.06
CA LEU A 128 -3.93 -6.20 -8.48
C LEU A 128 -4.43 -7.17 -9.55
N VAL A 129 -3.64 -7.41 -10.59
CA VAL A 129 -3.99 -8.34 -11.67
C VAL A 129 -4.21 -9.76 -11.13
N ALA A 130 -3.34 -10.25 -10.26
CA ALA A 130 -3.46 -11.57 -9.66
C ALA A 130 -4.75 -11.75 -8.86
N GLN A 131 -5.27 -10.68 -8.25
CA GLN A 131 -6.52 -10.66 -7.50
C GLN A 131 -7.74 -10.26 -8.36
N ARG A 132 -7.55 -10.09 -9.66
CA ARG A 132 -8.61 -9.66 -10.61
C ARG A 132 -9.21 -8.28 -10.25
N MET A 133 -8.36 -7.38 -9.81
CA MET A 133 -8.70 -6.01 -9.47
C MET A 133 -8.24 -4.99 -10.51
#